data_417c77de22aa3406c91150c14ff4d4a2
#
_entry.id   417c77de22aa3406c91150c14ff4d4a2
#
_cell.length_a   1.000
_cell.length_b   1.000
_cell.length_c   1.000
_cell.angle_alpha   90.00
_cell.angle_beta   90.00
_cell.angle_gamma   90.00
#
_symmetry.space_group_name_H-M   'P 1'
#
loop_
_entity.id
_entity.type
_entity.pdbx_description
1 polymer ?
#
loop_
_entity_poly.entity_id
_entity_poly.type
_entity_poly.pdbx_seq_one_letter_code
_entity_poly.pdbx_strand_id
1 'polypeptide(L)'
;VQRILHVGPTLPGAADLLRDTGIKVLPPVAAGDLLRSDLRAGDVVGIIDGYFHQVGAVRHKEILLLLDRGVRVFGASSMGALRAVELHPFGMVGIGGIFAAYRDGELEADDEVCLLHSPAEEDFRPLSETLVAMRATLALAVGDGVCDQAECDDLVSALSRRHFSDRSYGLLPSLATSIGMPAARAEELMRFCRSHRQDPKRDDALALIKVMTGMPERDTTAPVLPERCARTSYLHVWEIAAAGRAAGDPGARTADINRLRVMQLMGADYPRRYEELVLERIEAECRAQCGDRGAEPAGDTTETALRHGAHRGFYRWPGRAAELPFLTEWTTAGERSRLSVREQLVRFLVRGYRWGPGVLPDEAALAWARTQPAWANAGDLNDRAWEINDRITAQRDGLSIAAINDDLVLDMVATCWETTREDLPLAALDRGLGAVDSVIAAAKPYYLFFRYGDGTSLRSDDGTHGAHLSHR
;
A
#
# COMPACT_ATOMS: atom_id res chain seq x y z
N VAL A 1 -11.37 10.56 -25.68
CA VAL A 1 -11.57 9.45 -24.73
C VAL A 1 -10.29 8.65 -24.67
N GLN A 2 -9.70 8.54 -23.48
CA GLN A 2 -8.57 7.63 -23.24
C GLN A 2 -9.09 6.21 -23.02
N ARG A 3 -8.35 5.23 -23.55
CA ARG A 3 -8.60 3.81 -23.31
C ARG A 3 -7.32 3.20 -22.75
N ILE A 4 -7.38 2.67 -21.54
CA ILE A 4 -6.24 2.05 -20.85
C ILE A 4 -6.56 0.59 -20.56
N LEU A 5 -5.60 -0.30 -20.80
CA LEU A 5 -5.69 -1.72 -20.48
C LEU A 5 -4.54 -2.13 -19.60
N HIS A 6 -4.83 -2.65 -18.41
CA HIS A 6 -3.86 -3.27 -17.53
C HIS A 6 -3.78 -4.77 -17.81
N VAL A 7 -2.62 -5.24 -18.28
CA VAL A 7 -2.42 -6.64 -18.67
C VAL A 7 -0.94 -7.03 -18.51
N GLY A 8 -0.66 -8.28 -18.30
CA GLY A 8 0.67 -8.86 -18.21
C GLY A 8 0.64 -10.34 -18.59
N PRO A 9 0.78 -11.29 -17.63
CA PRO A 9 0.98 -12.71 -17.92
C PRO A 9 -0.18 -13.38 -18.66
N THR A 10 -1.38 -12.81 -18.61
CA THR A 10 -2.55 -13.37 -19.33
C THR A 10 -2.44 -13.20 -20.85
N LEU A 11 -1.81 -12.11 -21.31
CA LEU A 11 -1.66 -11.86 -22.74
C LEU A 11 -0.29 -11.24 -23.03
N PRO A 12 0.80 -12.03 -23.00
CA PRO A 12 2.11 -11.57 -23.42
C PRO A 12 2.07 -10.98 -24.83
N GLY A 13 2.82 -9.92 -25.09
CA GLY A 13 2.80 -9.23 -26.38
C GLY A 13 1.55 -8.35 -26.63
N ALA A 14 0.73 -8.07 -25.62
CA ALA A 14 -0.49 -7.25 -25.77
C ALA A 14 -0.20 -5.86 -26.36
N ALA A 15 0.95 -5.26 -26.07
CA ALA A 15 1.34 -3.97 -26.64
C ALA A 15 1.47 -3.99 -28.15
N ASP A 16 2.03 -5.06 -28.70
CA ASP A 16 2.14 -5.25 -30.16
C ASP A 16 0.78 -5.55 -30.79
N LEU A 17 -0.02 -6.38 -30.13
CA LEU A 17 -1.37 -6.75 -30.59
C LEU A 17 -2.28 -5.51 -30.69
N LEU A 18 -2.13 -4.54 -29.81
CA LEU A 18 -3.02 -3.38 -29.67
C LEU A 18 -2.45 -2.08 -30.23
N ARG A 19 -1.29 -2.12 -30.89
CA ARG A 19 -0.55 -0.95 -31.39
C ARG A 19 -1.42 0.06 -32.15
N ASP A 20 -2.34 -0.43 -32.99
CA ASP A 20 -3.14 0.41 -33.89
C ASP A 20 -4.59 0.61 -33.39
N THR A 21 -4.90 0.22 -32.15
CA THR A 21 -6.28 0.25 -31.63
C THR A 21 -6.61 1.52 -30.82
N GLY A 22 -5.61 2.37 -30.54
CA GLY A 22 -5.76 3.51 -29.64
C GLY A 22 -5.91 3.14 -28.17
N ILE A 23 -5.73 1.87 -27.80
CA ILE A 23 -5.70 1.40 -26.42
C ILE A 23 -4.27 1.48 -25.88
N LYS A 24 -4.07 2.23 -24.81
CA LYS A 24 -2.79 2.28 -24.10
C LYS A 24 -2.66 1.05 -23.20
N VAL A 25 -1.68 0.21 -23.49
CA VAL A 25 -1.36 -0.96 -22.67
C VAL A 25 -0.44 -0.55 -21.51
N LEU A 26 -0.79 -0.97 -20.30
CA LEU A 26 -0.02 -0.76 -19.09
C LEU A 26 0.23 -2.12 -18.40
N PRO A 27 1.28 -2.22 -17.56
CA PRO A 27 1.54 -3.42 -16.75
C PRO A 27 0.36 -3.83 -15.89
N PRO A 28 0.39 -5.04 -15.27
CA PRO A 28 -0.59 -5.46 -14.28
C PRO A 28 -0.84 -4.35 -13.25
N VAL A 29 -2.10 -4.09 -12.93
CA VAL A 29 -2.48 -3.00 -12.03
C VAL A 29 -2.03 -3.28 -10.59
N ALA A 30 -1.42 -2.29 -9.95
CA ALA A 30 -1.04 -2.31 -8.54
C ALA A 30 -1.84 -1.30 -7.72
N ALA A 31 -1.76 -1.41 -6.40
CA ALA A 31 -2.32 -0.42 -5.48
C ALA A 31 -1.81 1.00 -5.77
N GLY A 32 -2.73 1.94 -5.95
CA GLY A 32 -2.46 3.35 -6.22
C GLY A 32 -2.30 3.70 -7.70
N ASP A 33 -2.25 2.74 -8.64
CA ASP A 33 -2.11 3.04 -10.07
C ASP A 33 -3.30 3.80 -10.62
N LEU A 34 -4.50 3.39 -10.25
CA LEU A 34 -5.73 4.04 -10.70
C LEU A 34 -5.91 5.44 -10.11
N LEU A 35 -5.42 5.67 -8.89
CA LEU A 35 -5.44 7.00 -8.26
C LEU A 35 -4.47 7.98 -8.93
N ARG A 36 -3.39 7.47 -9.54
CA ARG A 36 -2.41 8.28 -10.28
C ARG A 36 -2.82 8.62 -11.71
N SER A 37 -3.86 7.97 -12.20
CA SER A 37 -4.32 8.17 -13.57
C SER A 37 -5.10 9.47 -13.72
N ASP A 38 -4.85 10.20 -14.81
CA ASP A 38 -5.60 11.42 -15.20
C ASP A 38 -6.93 11.10 -15.89
N LEU A 39 -7.55 9.98 -15.54
CA LEU A 39 -8.79 9.52 -16.17
C LEU A 39 -10.00 10.39 -15.75
N ARG A 40 -10.83 10.69 -16.72
CA ARG A 40 -11.98 11.60 -16.62
C ARG A 40 -13.25 10.90 -17.08
N ALA A 41 -14.38 11.56 -16.85
CA ALA A 41 -15.68 11.08 -17.33
C ALA A 41 -15.64 10.74 -18.83
N GLY A 42 -16.14 9.56 -19.17
CA GLY A 42 -16.12 9.03 -20.52
C GLY A 42 -14.89 8.20 -20.91
N ASP A 43 -13.79 8.27 -20.15
CA ASP A 43 -12.63 7.40 -20.37
C ASP A 43 -12.92 5.95 -19.98
N VAL A 44 -12.11 5.02 -20.48
CA VAL A 44 -12.32 3.58 -20.34
C VAL A 44 -11.08 2.92 -19.75
N VAL A 45 -11.28 2.08 -18.75
CA VAL A 45 -10.24 1.23 -18.15
C VAL A 45 -10.64 -0.22 -18.26
N GLY A 46 -9.78 -1.04 -18.86
CA GLY A 46 -9.84 -2.49 -18.78
C GLY A 46 -8.81 -3.01 -17.78
N ILE A 47 -9.23 -3.89 -16.90
CA ILE A 47 -8.37 -4.61 -15.97
C ILE A 47 -8.42 -6.09 -16.32
N ILE A 48 -7.30 -6.65 -16.75
CA ILE A 48 -7.11 -8.09 -16.94
C ILE A 48 -6.27 -8.62 -15.80
N ASP A 49 -5.00 -8.19 -15.73
CA ASP A 49 -4.06 -8.63 -14.68
C ASP A 49 -3.83 -7.54 -13.65
N GLY A 50 -3.58 -7.97 -12.42
CA GLY A 50 -3.15 -7.13 -11.32
C GLY A 50 -2.15 -7.90 -10.47
N TYR A 51 -1.26 -7.14 -9.82
CA TYR A 51 -0.34 -7.72 -8.85
C TYR A 51 -1.09 -8.27 -7.65
N PHE A 52 -0.58 -9.39 -7.17
CA PHE A 52 -1.11 -10.11 -6.02
C PHE A 52 0.06 -10.63 -5.18
N HIS A 53 -0.08 -10.65 -3.88
CA HIS A 53 0.89 -11.20 -2.93
C HIS A 53 2.11 -10.31 -2.61
N GLN A 54 3.03 -10.06 -3.54
CA GLN A 54 4.29 -9.33 -3.28
C GLN A 54 4.14 -7.82 -3.38
N VAL A 55 3.20 -7.37 -4.21
CA VAL A 55 2.85 -5.97 -4.40
C VAL A 55 1.39 -5.80 -4.02
N GLY A 56 1.04 -4.69 -3.38
CA GLY A 56 -0.34 -4.43 -2.98
C GLY A 56 -1.29 -4.50 -4.17
N ALA A 57 -2.34 -5.31 -4.08
CA ALA A 57 -3.36 -5.42 -5.11
C ALA A 57 -4.15 -4.11 -5.26
N VAL A 58 -4.67 -3.85 -6.47
CA VAL A 58 -5.60 -2.74 -6.71
C VAL A 58 -6.78 -2.79 -5.73
N ARG A 59 -7.07 -1.66 -5.08
CA ARG A 59 -8.09 -1.60 -4.03
C ARG A 59 -9.45 -1.28 -4.61
N HIS A 60 -10.51 -1.82 -4.04
CA HIS A 60 -11.90 -1.53 -4.41
C HIS A 60 -12.19 -0.03 -4.49
N LYS A 61 -11.73 0.74 -3.50
CA LYS A 61 -11.96 2.19 -3.43
C LYS A 61 -11.31 2.98 -4.58
N GLU A 62 -10.23 2.48 -5.16
CA GLU A 62 -9.60 3.11 -6.34
C GLU A 62 -10.53 2.97 -7.57
N ILE A 63 -11.11 1.77 -7.75
CA ILE A 63 -12.05 1.50 -8.83
C ILE A 63 -13.35 2.26 -8.63
N LEU A 64 -13.91 2.23 -7.41
CA LEU A 64 -15.13 2.98 -7.07
C LEU A 64 -14.98 4.48 -7.31
N LEU A 65 -13.80 5.05 -7.03
CA LEU A 65 -13.53 6.46 -7.27
C LEU A 65 -13.52 6.79 -8.77
N LEU A 66 -12.99 5.90 -9.61
CA LEU A 66 -13.03 6.07 -11.07
C LEU A 66 -14.47 5.99 -11.59
N LEU A 67 -15.23 5.03 -11.11
CA LEU A 67 -16.66 4.90 -11.45
C LEU A 67 -17.43 6.17 -11.04
N ASP A 68 -17.18 6.71 -9.84
CA ASP A 68 -17.81 7.95 -9.34
C ASP A 68 -17.43 9.19 -10.17
N ARG A 69 -16.22 9.17 -10.80
CA ARG A 69 -15.77 10.19 -11.75
C ARG A 69 -16.39 10.03 -13.16
N GLY A 70 -17.17 8.99 -13.40
CA GLY A 70 -17.77 8.70 -14.69
C GLY A 70 -16.84 7.97 -15.67
N VAL A 71 -15.77 7.34 -15.16
CA VAL A 71 -14.92 6.44 -15.95
C VAL A 71 -15.59 5.07 -16.04
N ARG A 72 -15.58 4.46 -17.20
CA ARG A 72 -16.09 3.08 -17.39
C ARG A 72 -14.99 2.09 -17.08
N VAL A 73 -15.24 1.19 -16.13
CA VAL A 73 -14.27 0.19 -15.70
C VAL A 73 -14.78 -1.21 -16.03
N PHE A 74 -13.96 -1.95 -16.75
CA PHE A 74 -14.21 -3.33 -17.16
C PHE A 74 -13.20 -4.25 -16.50
N GLY A 75 -13.62 -5.46 -16.13
CA GLY A 75 -12.74 -6.49 -15.59
C GLY A 75 -12.97 -7.85 -16.24
N ALA A 76 -11.88 -8.59 -16.46
CA ALA A 76 -11.92 -9.92 -17.07
C ALA A 76 -10.77 -10.80 -16.58
N SER A 77 -10.88 -12.09 -16.77
CA SER A 77 -9.78 -13.04 -16.74
C SER A 77 -9.15 -13.33 -15.38
N SER A 78 -8.39 -12.38 -14.81
CA SER A 78 -7.58 -12.56 -13.59
C SER A 78 -8.07 -11.62 -12.48
N MET A 79 -7.17 -10.77 -11.92
CA MET A 79 -7.55 -9.74 -10.95
C MET A 79 -8.75 -8.91 -11.40
N GLY A 80 -8.87 -8.68 -12.71
CA GLY A 80 -10.01 -7.96 -13.29
C GLY A 80 -11.33 -8.67 -13.08
N ALA A 81 -11.38 -10.00 -13.23
CA ALA A 81 -12.59 -10.79 -12.96
C ALA A 81 -12.98 -10.76 -11.50
N LEU A 82 -12.00 -10.94 -10.57
CA LEU A 82 -12.22 -10.87 -9.13
C LEU A 82 -12.80 -9.51 -8.72
N ARG A 83 -12.18 -8.42 -9.16
CA ARG A 83 -12.67 -7.06 -8.85
C ARG A 83 -14.03 -6.78 -9.49
N ALA A 84 -14.31 -7.34 -10.68
CA ALA A 84 -15.61 -7.17 -11.31
C ALA A 84 -16.72 -7.89 -10.53
N VAL A 85 -16.48 -9.09 -9.99
CA VAL A 85 -17.47 -9.80 -9.16
C VAL A 85 -17.80 -9.03 -7.90
N GLU A 86 -16.79 -8.43 -7.24
CA GLU A 86 -16.97 -7.64 -6.03
C GLU A 86 -17.66 -6.29 -6.31
N LEU A 87 -17.44 -5.70 -7.49
CA LEU A 87 -17.83 -4.33 -7.81
C LEU A 87 -18.88 -4.19 -8.92
N HIS A 88 -19.38 -5.28 -9.52
CA HIS A 88 -20.47 -5.17 -10.52
C HIS A 88 -21.75 -4.53 -9.96
N PRO A 89 -22.13 -4.72 -8.66
CA PRO A 89 -23.29 -4.00 -8.12
C PRO A 89 -23.10 -2.47 -8.07
N PHE A 90 -21.83 -2.03 -8.15
CA PHE A 90 -21.45 -0.61 -8.13
C PHE A 90 -21.08 -0.05 -9.52
N GLY A 91 -21.34 -0.82 -10.59
CA GLY A 91 -21.18 -0.34 -11.97
C GLY A 91 -19.90 -0.79 -12.70
N MET A 92 -19.02 -1.59 -12.07
CA MET A 92 -17.94 -2.25 -12.80
C MET A 92 -18.51 -3.36 -13.70
N VAL A 93 -18.05 -3.45 -14.94
CA VAL A 93 -18.57 -4.42 -15.91
C VAL A 93 -17.64 -5.62 -15.99
N GLY A 94 -18.12 -6.80 -15.62
CA GLY A 94 -17.39 -8.06 -15.77
C GLY A 94 -17.58 -8.67 -17.14
N ILE A 95 -16.50 -9.19 -17.74
CA ILE A 95 -16.48 -9.81 -19.05
C ILE A 95 -15.88 -11.21 -18.95
N GLY A 96 -16.50 -12.17 -19.62
CA GLY A 96 -15.96 -13.51 -19.85
C GLY A 96 -16.48 -14.59 -18.90
N GLY A 97 -16.06 -15.82 -19.17
CA GLY A 97 -16.50 -17.01 -18.46
C GLY A 97 -16.00 -17.08 -17.03
N ILE A 98 -14.78 -16.61 -16.75
CA ILE A 98 -14.21 -16.60 -15.40
C ILE A 98 -15.00 -15.66 -14.49
N PHE A 99 -15.33 -14.44 -14.97
CA PHE A 99 -16.22 -13.54 -14.23
C PHE A 99 -17.56 -14.19 -13.94
N ALA A 100 -18.18 -14.84 -14.93
CA ALA A 100 -19.46 -15.51 -14.76
C ALA A 100 -19.37 -16.63 -13.72
N ALA A 101 -18.33 -17.46 -13.78
CA ALA A 101 -18.13 -18.58 -12.85
C ALA A 101 -17.95 -18.11 -11.39
N TYR A 102 -17.23 -17.02 -11.13
CA TYR A 102 -17.15 -16.42 -9.80
C TYR A 102 -18.47 -15.80 -9.36
N ARG A 103 -19.16 -15.08 -10.23
CA ARG A 103 -20.46 -14.46 -9.94
C ARG A 103 -21.51 -15.51 -9.55
N ASP A 104 -21.49 -16.64 -10.24
CA ASP A 104 -22.50 -17.71 -10.09
C ASP A 104 -22.08 -18.71 -8.98
N GLY A 105 -20.92 -18.52 -8.35
CA GLY A 105 -20.41 -19.34 -7.23
C GLY A 105 -19.81 -20.68 -7.66
N GLU A 106 -19.49 -20.85 -8.94
CA GLU A 106 -18.78 -22.05 -9.45
C GLU A 106 -17.29 -22.00 -9.09
N LEU A 107 -16.71 -20.78 -8.97
CA LEU A 107 -15.38 -20.53 -8.50
C LEU A 107 -15.46 -19.67 -7.23
N GLU A 108 -14.67 -20.00 -6.22
CA GLU A 108 -14.66 -19.29 -4.91
C GLU A 108 -13.27 -18.78 -4.54
N ALA A 109 -12.22 -19.55 -4.83
CA ALA A 109 -10.86 -19.23 -4.37
C ALA A 109 -10.16 -18.22 -5.30
N ASP A 110 -9.58 -17.16 -4.74
CA ASP A 110 -8.85 -16.14 -5.49
C ASP A 110 -7.65 -16.72 -6.26
N ASP A 111 -7.07 -17.81 -5.76
CA ASP A 111 -5.89 -18.43 -6.33
C ASP A 111 -6.17 -19.33 -7.56
N GLU A 112 -7.43 -19.49 -7.93
CA GLU A 112 -7.85 -20.16 -9.18
C GLU A 112 -7.21 -19.49 -10.41
N VAL A 113 -7.12 -18.15 -10.39
CA VAL A 113 -6.60 -17.34 -11.49
C VAL A 113 -5.16 -16.88 -11.31
N CYS A 114 -4.54 -17.22 -10.15
CA CYS A 114 -3.18 -16.82 -9.84
C CYS A 114 -2.15 -17.71 -10.53
N LEU A 115 -1.04 -17.10 -10.94
CA LEU A 115 0.14 -17.80 -11.46
C LEU A 115 1.42 -17.07 -11.05
N LEU A 116 2.54 -17.80 -11.04
CA LEU A 116 3.88 -17.22 -10.97
C LEU A 116 4.30 -16.79 -12.37
N HIS A 117 4.90 -15.59 -12.49
CA HIS A 117 5.42 -15.09 -13.77
C HIS A 117 6.80 -14.45 -13.61
N SER A 118 7.53 -14.30 -14.71
CA SER A 118 8.78 -13.55 -14.76
C SER A 118 8.53 -12.04 -14.61
N PRO A 119 9.57 -11.23 -14.37
CA PRO A 119 9.44 -9.78 -14.29
C PRO A 119 9.07 -9.15 -15.65
N ALA A 120 8.80 -7.84 -15.63
CA ALA A 120 8.35 -7.09 -16.81
C ALA A 120 9.36 -7.10 -17.96
N GLU A 121 10.65 -7.13 -17.65
CA GLU A 121 11.76 -7.20 -18.61
C GLU A 121 11.75 -8.49 -19.45
N GLU A 122 11.09 -9.52 -18.95
CA GLU A 122 10.87 -10.80 -19.62
C GLU A 122 9.40 -10.97 -20.08
N ASP A 123 8.68 -9.88 -20.29
CA ASP A 123 7.29 -9.82 -20.76
C ASP A 123 6.31 -10.65 -19.91
N PHE A 124 6.49 -10.67 -18.60
CA PHE A 124 5.62 -11.38 -17.66
C PHE A 124 5.36 -12.85 -18.00
N ARG A 125 6.34 -13.54 -18.58
CA ARG A 125 6.20 -14.93 -19.03
C ARG A 125 5.68 -15.83 -17.89
N PRO A 126 4.59 -16.60 -18.09
CA PRO A 126 4.07 -17.54 -17.10
C PRO A 126 5.11 -18.60 -16.70
N LEU A 127 5.28 -18.84 -15.41
CA LEU A 127 6.20 -19.85 -14.83
C LEU A 127 5.43 -20.98 -14.13
N SER A 128 4.13 -20.78 -13.83
CA SER A 128 3.24 -21.82 -13.31
C SER A 128 1.91 -21.79 -14.08
N GLU A 129 1.03 -22.77 -13.82
CA GLU A 129 -0.29 -22.88 -14.46
C GLU A 129 -1.39 -22.41 -13.51
N THR A 130 -2.42 -21.75 -14.05
CA THR A 130 -3.59 -21.41 -13.24
C THR A 130 -4.51 -22.60 -13.07
N LEU A 131 -5.20 -22.66 -11.92
CA LEU A 131 -6.12 -23.77 -11.68
C LEU A 131 -7.30 -23.75 -12.66
N VAL A 132 -7.83 -22.58 -13.01
CA VAL A 132 -8.92 -22.45 -14.00
C VAL A 132 -8.52 -23.00 -15.38
N ALA A 133 -7.28 -22.83 -15.83
CA ALA A 133 -6.80 -23.39 -17.08
C ALA A 133 -6.65 -24.92 -16.99
N MET A 134 -6.16 -25.42 -15.86
CA MET A 134 -6.04 -26.85 -15.61
C MET A 134 -7.43 -27.52 -15.51
N ARG A 135 -8.42 -26.88 -14.85
CA ARG A 135 -9.83 -27.35 -14.84
C ARG A 135 -10.40 -27.47 -16.23
N ALA A 136 -10.29 -26.41 -17.04
CA ALA A 136 -10.81 -26.41 -18.40
C ALA A 136 -10.15 -27.49 -19.27
N THR A 137 -8.85 -27.70 -19.12
CA THR A 137 -8.11 -28.72 -19.86
C THR A 137 -8.48 -30.14 -19.42
N LEU A 138 -8.66 -30.37 -18.12
CA LEU A 138 -9.13 -31.67 -17.59
C LEU A 138 -10.57 -31.97 -17.99
N ALA A 139 -11.45 -30.95 -17.99
CA ALA A 139 -12.81 -31.11 -18.49
C ALA A 139 -12.84 -31.52 -19.96
N LEU A 140 -11.95 -30.95 -20.80
CA LEU A 140 -11.81 -31.41 -22.17
C LEU A 140 -11.32 -32.88 -22.25
N ALA A 141 -10.41 -33.29 -21.36
CA ALA A 141 -9.93 -34.68 -21.30
C ALA A 141 -11.08 -35.65 -20.91
N VAL A 142 -12.02 -35.23 -20.07
CA VAL A 142 -13.25 -35.98 -19.78
C VAL A 142 -14.12 -36.10 -21.04
N GLY A 143 -14.34 -35.00 -21.74
CA GLY A 143 -15.13 -34.97 -22.99
C GLY A 143 -14.58 -35.90 -24.07
N ASP A 144 -13.25 -36.02 -24.15
CA ASP A 144 -12.55 -36.89 -25.11
C ASP A 144 -12.31 -38.32 -24.57
N GLY A 145 -12.79 -38.64 -23.34
CA GLY A 145 -12.72 -39.99 -22.77
C GLY A 145 -11.33 -40.41 -22.31
N VAL A 146 -10.39 -39.46 -22.10
CA VAL A 146 -9.04 -39.73 -21.62
C VAL A 146 -9.03 -40.00 -20.11
N CYS A 147 -9.91 -39.32 -19.37
CA CYS A 147 -10.22 -39.62 -17.97
C CYS A 147 -11.74 -39.53 -17.73
N ASP A 148 -12.21 -40.06 -16.60
CA ASP A 148 -13.61 -39.89 -16.20
C ASP A 148 -13.81 -38.68 -15.30
N GLN A 149 -15.07 -38.33 -14.99
CA GLN A 149 -15.40 -37.16 -14.19
C GLN A 149 -14.88 -37.28 -12.75
N ALA A 150 -14.92 -38.46 -12.14
CA ALA A 150 -14.43 -38.67 -10.79
C ALA A 150 -12.91 -38.48 -10.71
N GLU A 151 -12.18 -39.03 -11.67
CA GLU A 151 -10.74 -38.81 -11.80
C GLU A 151 -10.41 -37.32 -12.01
N CYS A 152 -11.19 -36.60 -12.81
CA CYS A 152 -11.05 -35.17 -13.00
C CYS A 152 -11.26 -34.40 -11.69
N ASP A 153 -12.33 -34.67 -10.96
CA ASP A 153 -12.68 -33.99 -9.73
C ASP A 153 -11.61 -34.22 -8.64
N ASP A 154 -11.11 -35.44 -8.52
CA ASP A 154 -10.01 -35.78 -7.60
C ASP A 154 -8.70 -35.07 -7.96
N LEU A 155 -8.36 -34.99 -9.25
CA LEU A 155 -7.17 -34.27 -9.73
C LEU A 155 -7.28 -32.78 -9.48
N VAL A 156 -8.41 -32.17 -9.77
CA VAL A 156 -8.68 -30.76 -9.50
C VAL A 156 -8.60 -30.48 -8.02
N SER A 157 -9.20 -31.34 -7.17
CA SER A 157 -9.09 -31.25 -5.72
C SER A 157 -7.65 -31.39 -5.21
N ALA A 158 -6.84 -32.25 -5.82
CA ALA A 158 -5.43 -32.38 -5.47
C ALA A 158 -4.60 -31.15 -5.90
N LEU A 159 -4.89 -30.56 -7.08
CA LEU A 159 -4.26 -29.36 -7.60
C LEU A 159 -4.65 -28.11 -6.81
N SER A 160 -5.89 -27.99 -6.33
CA SER A 160 -6.34 -26.86 -5.52
C SER A 160 -5.60 -26.76 -4.18
N ARG A 161 -5.17 -27.90 -3.63
CA ARG A 161 -4.34 -27.95 -2.41
C ARG A 161 -2.87 -27.58 -2.63
N ARG A 162 -2.44 -27.40 -3.88
CA ARG A 162 -1.08 -26.93 -4.22
C ARG A 162 -1.04 -25.43 -4.27
N HIS A 163 0.03 -24.84 -3.74
CA HIS A 163 0.25 -23.41 -3.91
C HIS A 163 0.32 -23.06 -5.40
N PHE A 164 -0.21 -21.91 -5.80
CA PHE A 164 -0.32 -21.53 -7.22
C PHE A 164 1.05 -21.50 -7.94
N SER A 165 2.15 -21.19 -7.22
CA SER A 165 3.51 -21.21 -7.78
C SER A 165 3.97 -22.60 -8.23
N ASP A 166 3.41 -23.65 -7.66
CA ASP A 166 3.86 -25.03 -7.87
C ASP A 166 3.00 -25.78 -8.89
N ARG A 167 1.90 -25.18 -9.33
CA ARG A 167 0.97 -25.81 -10.27
C ARG A 167 1.57 -25.94 -11.66
N SER A 168 1.59 -27.16 -12.18
CA SER A 168 2.03 -27.47 -13.54
C SER A 168 1.44 -28.78 -14.04
N TYR A 169 1.31 -28.93 -15.37
CA TYR A 169 0.92 -30.21 -15.97
C TYR A 169 1.90 -31.34 -15.69
N GLY A 170 3.16 -31.04 -15.32
CA GLY A 170 4.15 -32.02 -14.91
C GLY A 170 3.81 -32.78 -13.62
N LEU A 171 2.92 -32.23 -12.79
CA LEU A 171 2.45 -32.88 -11.57
C LEU A 171 1.38 -33.96 -11.83
N LEU A 172 0.68 -33.93 -12.98
CA LEU A 172 -0.44 -34.82 -13.27
C LEU A 172 -0.11 -36.30 -13.14
N PRO A 173 1.04 -36.84 -13.63
CA PRO A 173 1.32 -38.25 -13.50
C PRO A 173 1.39 -38.72 -12.05
N SER A 174 2.04 -37.96 -11.18
CA SER A 174 2.18 -38.30 -9.76
C SER A 174 0.84 -38.19 -9.04
N LEU A 175 0.06 -37.14 -9.33
CA LEU A 175 -1.27 -36.94 -8.73
C LEU A 175 -2.24 -38.03 -9.19
N ALA A 176 -2.29 -38.30 -10.49
CA ALA A 176 -3.15 -39.35 -11.07
C ALA A 176 -2.83 -40.74 -10.51
N THR A 177 -1.54 -41.05 -10.37
CA THR A 177 -1.14 -42.32 -9.74
C THR A 177 -1.56 -42.37 -8.25
N SER A 178 -1.52 -41.26 -7.54
CA SER A 178 -1.94 -41.19 -6.13
C SER A 178 -3.43 -41.43 -5.92
N ILE A 179 -4.26 -41.19 -6.91
CA ILE A 179 -5.71 -41.48 -6.90
C ILE A 179 -6.05 -42.86 -7.50
N GLY A 180 -5.02 -43.68 -7.81
CA GLY A 180 -5.19 -45.03 -8.31
C GLY A 180 -5.20 -45.21 -9.83
N MET A 181 -4.95 -44.14 -10.60
CA MET A 181 -4.84 -44.26 -12.06
C MET A 181 -3.57 -45.05 -12.45
N PRO A 182 -3.64 -46.00 -13.38
CA PRO A 182 -2.46 -46.70 -13.89
C PRO A 182 -1.44 -45.72 -14.49
N ALA A 183 -0.16 -45.93 -14.25
CA ALA A 183 0.93 -45.02 -14.68
C ALA A 183 0.89 -44.70 -16.18
N ALA A 184 0.62 -45.70 -17.03
CA ALA A 184 0.50 -45.51 -18.48
C ALA A 184 -0.63 -44.54 -18.84
N ARG A 185 -1.81 -44.62 -18.19
CA ARG A 185 -2.91 -43.68 -18.38
C ARG A 185 -2.58 -42.28 -17.83
N ALA A 186 -1.91 -42.22 -16.69
CA ALA A 186 -1.48 -40.94 -16.12
C ALA A 186 -0.54 -40.19 -17.05
N GLU A 187 0.40 -40.87 -17.70
CA GLU A 187 1.28 -40.29 -18.72
C GLU A 187 0.53 -39.89 -20.01
N GLU A 188 -0.48 -40.67 -20.40
CA GLU A 188 -1.33 -40.34 -21.54
C GLU A 188 -2.16 -39.06 -21.24
N LEU A 189 -2.76 -38.96 -20.05
CA LEU A 189 -3.49 -37.79 -19.61
C LEU A 189 -2.56 -36.53 -19.59
N MET A 190 -1.36 -36.66 -19.06
CA MET A 190 -0.40 -35.53 -19.07
C MET A 190 -0.08 -35.10 -20.50
N ARG A 191 0.20 -36.04 -21.42
CA ARG A 191 0.49 -35.72 -22.81
C ARG A 191 -0.71 -35.05 -23.49
N PHE A 192 -1.93 -35.56 -23.27
CA PHE A 192 -3.14 -34.94 -23.73
C PHE A 192 -3.29 -33.51 -23.24
N CYS A 193 -3.20 -33.29 -21.93
CA CYS A 193 -3.32 -31.96 -21.32
C CYS A 193 -2.29 -30.96 -21.86
N ARG A 194 -1.05 -31.41 -22.12
CA ARG A 194 -0.02 -30.53 -22.72
C ARG A 194 -0.28 -30.15 -24.16
N SER A 195 -0.89 -31.05 -24.95
CA SER A 195 -1.16 -30.80 -26.35
C SER A 195 -2.50 -30.11 -26.61
N HIS A 196 -3.44 -30.14 -25.65
CA HIS A 196 -4.80 -29.60 -25.79
C HIS A 196 -5.09 -28.55 -24.67
N ARG A 197 -4.09 -27.79 -24.30
CA ARG A 197 -4.22 -26.74 -23.28
C ARG A 197 -5.36 -25.80 -23.58
N GLN A 198 -6.22 -25.57 -22.60
CA GLN A 198 -7.25 -24.55 -22.63
C GLN A 198 -6.74 -23.33 -21.89
N ASP A 199 -7.05 -22.15 -22.38
CA ASP A 199 -6.64 -20.89 -21.77
C ASP A 199 -7.83 -19.92 -21.64
N PRO A 200 -8.75 -20.20 -20.71
CA PRO A 200 -9.92 -19.36 -20.50
C PRO A 200 -9.54 -17.93 -20.07
N LYS A 201 -8.37 -17.71 -19.49
CA LYS A 201 -7.89 -16.36 -19.16
C LYS A 201 -7.61 -15.56 -20.41
N ARG A 202 -6.93 -16.14 -21.37
CA ARG A 202 -6.65 -15.53 -22.68
C ARG A 202 -7.95 -15.25 -23.45
N ASP A 203 -8.88 -16.18 -23.43
CA ASP A 203 -10.17 -16.04 -24.13
C ASP A 203 -10.97 -14.86 -23.54
N ASP A 204 -11.07 -14.76 -22.24
CA ASP A 204 -11.73 -13.66 -21.54
C ASP A 204 -11.01 -12.31 -21.77
N ALA A 205 -9.68 -12.32 -21.81
CA ALA A 205 -8.88 -11.12 -22.11
C ALA A 205 -9.16 -10.61 -23.53
N LEU A 206 -9.22 -11.50 -24.52
CA LEU A 206 -9.56 -11.15 -25.90
C LEU A 206 -11.01 -10.67 -26.02
N ALA A 207 -11.94 -11.26 -25.27
CA ALA A 207 -13.32 -10.80 -25.21
C ALA A 207 -13.42 -9.36 -24.65
N LEU A 208 -12.68 -9.03 -23.58
CA LEU A 208 -12.61 -7.67 -23.06
C LEU A 208 -12.03 -6.69 -24.10
N ILE A 209 -10.93 -7.04 -24.74
CA ILE A 209 -10.31 -6.22 -25.79
C ILE A 209 -11.32 -5.95 -26.93
N LYS A 210 -12.06 -6.96 -27.35
CA LYS A 210 -13.10 -6.81 -28.38
C LYS A 210 -14.19 -5.82 -27.95
N VAL A 211 -14.61 -5.86 -26.68
CA VAL A 211 -15.55 -4.88 -26.14
C VAL A 211 -14.95 -3.48 -26.20
N MET A 212 -13.72 -3.30 -25.72
CA MET A 212 -13.06 -2.00 -25.67
C MET A 212 -12.81 -1.40 -27.06
N THR A 213 -12.43 -2.21 -28.04
CA THR A 213 -12.21 -1.76 -29.43
C THR A 213 -13.50 -1.43 -30.15
N GLY A 214 -14.60 -2.14 -29.84
CA GLY A 214 -15.94 -1.90 -30.44
C GLY A 214 -16.67 -0.69 -29.86
N MET A 215 -16.15 -0.05 -28.82
CA MET A 215 -16.79 1.11 -28.21
C MET A 215 -16.66 2.36 -29.09
N PRO A 216 -17.73 3.18 -29.19
CA PRO A 216 -17.66 4.45 -29.93
C PRO A 216 -16.66 5.42 -29.27
N GLU A 217 -16.05 6.29 -30.09
CA GLU A 217 -15.08 7.30 -29.59
C GLU A 217 -15.70 8.30 -28.61
N ARG A 218 -16.99 8.53 -28.67
CA ARG A 218 -17.75 9.40 -27.76
C ARG A 218 -18.99 8.66 -27.28
N ASP A 219 -18.83 7.90 -26.23
CA ASP A 219 -19.97 7.41 -25.47
C ASP A 219 -20.07 8.22 -24.18
N THR A 220 -21.04 9.10 -24.16
CA THR A 220 -21.30 9.99 -23.00
C THR A 220 -22.22 9.37 -21.96
N THR A 221 -22.60 8.11 -22.12
CA THR A 221 -23.37 7.39 -21.10
C THR A 221 -22.49 7.10 -19.91
N ALA A 222 -22.50 8.01 -18.94
CA ALA A 222 -21.88 7.76 -17.65
C ALA A 222 -22.56 6.56 -16.97
N PRO A 223 -21.81 5.65 -16.33
CA PRO A 223 -22.41 4.61 -15.54
C PRO A 223 -23.32 5.24 -14.46
N VAL A 224 -24.56 4.76 -14.38
CA VAL A 224 -25.46 5.16 -13.30
C VAL A 224 -25.02 4.38 -12.07
N LEU A 225 -24.34 5.07 -11.14
CA LEU A 225 -23.95 4.44 -9.88
C LEU A 225 -25.15 4.42 -8.93
N PRO A 226 -25.44 3.30 -8.27
CA PRO A 226 -26.50 3.24 -7.26
C PRO A 226 -26.19 4.10 -6.05
N GLU A 227 -24.91 4.29 -5.71
CA GLU A 227 -24.44 5.14 -4.61
C GLU A 227 -23.07 5.75 -4.95
N ARG A 228 -22.83 6.96 -4.44
CA ARG A 228 -21.51 7.60 -4.55
C ARG A 228 -20.48 6.89 -3.69
N CYS A 229 -19.24 6.85 -4.15
CA CYS A 229 -18.14 6.32 -3.39
C CYS A 229 -17.97 7.06 -2.05
N ALA A 230 -18.23 6.38 -0.94
CA ALA A 230 -18.00 6.95 0.39
C ALA A 230 -16.51 7.31 0.57
N ARG A 231 -16.24 8.60 0.78
CA ARG A 231 -14.89 9.10 1.02
C ARG A 231 -14.47 8.77 2.44
N THR A 232 -13.62 7.75 2.57
CA THR A 232 -13.05 7.36 3.86
C THR A 232 -11.70 8.05 4.07
N SER A 233 -11.26 8.14 5.34
CA SER A 233 -9.92 8.62 5.68
C SER A 233 -8.82 7.85 4.95
N TYR A 234 -8.96 6.53 4.81
CA TYR A 234 -8.02 5.69 4.05
C TYR A 234 -7.95 6.07 2.57
N LEU A 235 -9.10 6.29 1.92
CA LEU A 235 -9.10 6.74 0.52
C LEU A 235 -8.38 8.08 0.36
N HIS A 236 -8.62 9.02 1.26
CA HIS A 236 -7.96 10.32 1.23
C HIS A 236 -6.43 10.21 1.39
N VAL A 237 -5.96 9.34 2.30
CA VAL A 237 -4.53 9.02 2.45
C VAL A 237 -3.94 8.47 1.14
N TRP A 238 -4.65 7.56 0.50
CA TRP A 238 -4.19 6.97 -0.76
C TRP A 238 -4.18 7.98 -1.90
N GLU A 239 -5.18 8.87 -1.97
CA GLU A 239 -5.22 9.96 -2.94
C GLU A 239 -4.03 10.92 -2.76
N ILE A 240 -3.70 11.31 -1.52
CA ILE A 240 -2.54 12.15 -1.21
C ILE A 240 -1.25 11.43 -1.62
N ALA A 241 -1.11 10.15 -1.28
CA ALA A 241 0.06 9.36 -1.66
C ALA A 241 0.20 9.24 -3.19
N ALA A 242 -0.91 9.11 -3.90
CA ALA A 242 -0.94 9.05 -5.34
C ALA A 242 -0.62 10.42 -5.98
N ALA A 243 -1.27 11.50 -5.52
CA ALA A 243 -1.05 12.86 -5.99
C ALA A 243 0.39 13.33 -5.76
N GLY A 244 1.00 12.89 -4.67
CA GLY A 244 2.40 13.18 -4.38
C GLY A 244 3.39 12.59 -5.37
N ARG A 245 2.99 11.57 -6.12
CA ARG A 245 3.76 11.00 -7.23
C ARG A 245 3.41 11.60 -8.59
N ALA A 246 2.30 12.34 -8.69
CA ALA A 246 1.82 12.92 -9.94
C ALA A 246 2.14 14.42 -10.09
N ALA A 247 2.31 15.17 -9.00
CA ALA A 247 2.54 16.61 -8.99
C ALA A 247 4.05 16.94 -8.91
N GLY A 248 4.77 16.77 -10.00
CA GLY A 248 6.20 17.02 -10.06
C GLY A 248 7.00 15.72 -10.19
N ASP A 249 8.31 15.84 -10.31
CA ASP A 249 9.23 14.70 -10.35
C ASP A 249 8.90 13.72 -9.19
N PRO A 250 8.49 12.48 -9.49
CA PRO A 250 8.17 11.49 -8.45
C PRO A 250 9.34 11.28 -7.47
N GLY A 251 10.56 11.52 -7.92
CA GLY A 251 11.76 11.53 -7.10
C GLY A 251 11.76 12.64 -6.06
N ALA A 252 11.34 13.86 -6.40
CA ALA A 252 11.44 15.02 -5.52
C ALA A 252 10.56 14.87 -4.26
N ARG A 253 9.30 14.45 -4.39
CA ARG A 253 8.43 14.28 -3.20
C ARG A 253 8.80 13.07 -2.36
N THR A 254 9.23 11.98 -2.97
CA THR A 254 9.77 10.83 -2.23
C THR A 254 11.02 11.24 -1.47
N ALA A 255 11.90 12.03 -2.09
CA ALA A 255 13.06 12.61 -1.43
C ALA A 255 12.67 13.51 -0.25
N ASP A 256 11.65 14.35 -0.39
CA ASP A 256 11.17 15.23 0.67
C ASP A 256 10.58 14.43 1.86
N ILE A 257 9.80 13.40 1.60
CA ILE A 257 9.30 12.50 2.65
C ILE A 257 10.46 11.79 3.35
N ASN A 258 11.44 11.31 2.60
CA ASN A 258 12.61 10.64 3.17
C ASN A 258 13.45 11.60 4.04
N ARG A 259 13.66 12.86 3.59
CA ARG A 259 14.31 13.88 4.41
C ARG A 259 13.57 14.14 5.71
N LEU A 260 12.24 14.28 5.64
CA LEU A 260 11.43 14.44 6.85
C LEU A 260 11.57 13.21 7.76
N ARG A 261 11.60 11.96 7.21
CA ARG A 261 11.82 10.75 8.01
C ARG A 261 13.19 10.75 8.69
N VAL A 262 14.23 11.17 8.00
CA VAL A 262 15.56 11.37 8.62
C VAL A 262 15.49 12.36 9.78
N MET A 263 14.83 13.50 9.60
CA MET A 263 14.66 14.49 10.68
C MET A 263 13.87 13.90 11.85
N GLN A 264 12.77 13.19 11.59
CA GLN A 264 11.96 12.53 12.63
C GLN A 264 12.75 11.47 13.40
N LEU A 265 13.56 10.67 12.72
CA LEU A 265 14.28 9.56 13.32
C LEU A 265 15.56 10.01 14.03
N MET A 266 16.33 10.94 13.43
CA MET A 266 17.69 11.27 13.83
C MET A 266 17.81 12.66 14.47
N GLY A 267 16.84 13.57 14.28
CA GLY A 267 16.87 14.91 14.82
C GLY A 267 16.69 14.92 16.34
N ALA A 268 17.72 15.32 17.09
CA ALA A 268 17.66 15.39 18.54
C ALA A 268 16.68 16.48 19.02
N ASP A 269 16.64 17.63 18.34
CA ASP A 269 15.75 18.75 18.66
C ASP A 269 14.37 18.65 17.96
N TYR A 270 14.18 17.63 17.12
CA TYR A 270 12.94 17.46 16.36
C TYR A 270 11.66 17.43 17.23
N PRO A 271 11.60 16.70 18.35
CA PRO A 271 10.40 16.69 19.21
C PRO A 271 10.00 18.07 19.70
N ARG A 272 10.98 18.91 20.08
CA ARG A 272 10.72 20.28 20.53
C ARG A 272 10.16 21.15 19.40
N ARG A 273 10.78 21.08 18.20
CA ARG A 273 10.31 21.84 17.03
C ARG A 273 8.96 21.36 16.54
N TYR A 274 8.69 20.08 16.65
CA TYR A 274 7.39 19.51 16.33
C TYR A 274 6.31 19.96 17.31
N GLU A 275 6.62 20.03 18.60
CA GLU A 275 5.74 20.59 19.61
C GLU A 275 5.39 22.05 19.29
N GLU A 276 6.36 22.90 18.98
CA GLU A 276 6.17 24.29 18.57
C GLU A 276 5.21 24.37 17.36
N LEU A 277 5.46 23.59 16.33
CA LEU A 277 4.62 23.53 15.13
C LEU A 277 3.16 23.13 15.44
N VAL A 278 2.98 22.11 16.27
CA VAL A 278 1.62 21.64 16.63
C VAL A 278 0.86 22.70 17.42
N LEU A 279 1.51 23.34 18.38
CA LEU A 279 0.89 24.41 19.18
C LEU A 279 0.50 25.62 18.31
N GLU A 280 1.34 26.04 17.36
CA GLU A 280 1.01 27.09 16.37
C GLU A 280 -0.21 26.72 15.53
N ARG A 281 -0.32 25.44 15.12
CA ARG A 281 -1.46 24.94 14.37
C ARG A 281 -2.74 24.95 15.19
N ILE A 282 -2.70 24.50 16.42
CA ILE A 282 -3.85 24.54 17.33
C ILE A 282 -4.27 25.98 17.57
N GLU A 283 -3.34 26.91 17.73
CA GLU A 283 -3.64 28.33 17.84
C GLU A 283 -4.34 28.88 16.59
N ALA A 284 -3.86 28.54 15.40
CA ALA A 284 -4.49 28.93 14.12
C ALA A 284 -5.92 28.35 13.99
N GLU A 285 -6.13 27.10 14.37
CA GLU A 285 -7.44 26.47 14.43
C GLU A 285 -8.37 27.17 15.43
N CYS A 286 -7.85 27.56 16.59
CA CYS A 286 -8.60 28.30 17.58
C CYS A 286 -9.11 29.64 17.02
N ARG A 287 -8.24 30.41 16.36
CA ARG A 287 -8.63 31.67 15.71
C ARG A 287 -9.71 31.47 14.65
N ALA A 288 -9.62 30.42 13.87
CA ALA A 288 -10.57 30.13 12.82
C ALA A 288 -11.94 29.63 13.31
N GLN A 289 -11.97 28.87 14.40
CA GLN A 289 -13.17 28.12 14.84
C GLN A 289 -13.86 28.73 16.06
N CYS A 290 -13.10 29.38 16.97
CA CYS A 290 -13.64 29.86 18.26
C CYS A 290 -14.09 31.32 18.22
N GLY A 291 -13.71 32.11 17.22
CA GLY A 291 -14.06 33.52 17.06
C GLY A 291 -13.69 34.35 18.27
N ASP A 292 -14.52 35.37 18.61
CA ASP A 292 -14.29 36.30 19.73
C ASP A 292 -14.27 35.62 21.12
N ARG A 293 -14.67 34.37 21.26
CA ARG A 293 -14.52 33.63 22.51
C ARG A 293 -13.03 33.35 22.84
N GLY A 294 -12.13 33.56 21.86
CA GLY A 294 -10.67 33.47 22.00
C GLY A 294 -10.00 34.85 22.16
N ALA A 295 -10.73 35.95 22.08
CA ALA A 295 -10.22 37.34 22.06
C ALA A 295 -9.93 37.91 23.44
N GLU A 296 -9.40 37.15 24.38
CA GLU A 296 -8.60 37.76 25.47
C GLU A 296 -7.20 38.05 24.93
N PRO A 297 -6.53 39.13 25.41
CA PRO A 297 -5.26 39.59 24.87
C PRO A 297 -4.24 38.46 24.83
N ALA A 298 -3.52 38.36 23.72
CA ALA A 298 -2.59 37.35 23.35
C ALA A 298 -1.75 36.83 24.53
N GLY A 299 -2.19 35.72 25.09
CA GLY A 299 -1.33 34.86 25.88
C GLY A 299 -0.36 34.15 24.93
N ASP A 300 0.68 33.61 25.50
CA ASP A 300 1.58 32.66 24.86
C ASP A 300 0.80 31.62 24.01
N THR A 301 1.33 31.22 22.84
CA THR A 301 0.76 30.20 21.95
C THR A 301 0.31 28.95 22.69
N THR A 302 1.10 28.52 23.68
CA THR A 302 0.78 27.39 24.56
C THR A 302 -0.52 27.61 25.34
N GLU A 303 -0.71 28.80 25.90
CA GLU A 303 -1.92 29.14 26.66
C GLU A 303 -3.17 29.13 25.73
N THR A 304 -3.03 29.66 24.52
CA THR A 304 -4.10 29.63 23.52
C THR A 304 -4.46 28.21 23.13
N ALA A 305 -3.46 27.33 22.92
CA ALA A 305 -3.65 25.92 22.62
C ALA A 305 -4.36 25.16 23.76
N LEU A 306 -3.99 25.42 25.02
CA LEU A 306 -4.65 24.83 26.18
C LEU A 306 -6.11 25.28 26.32
N ARG A 307 -6.40 26.55 26.11
CA ARG A 307 -7.79 27.05 26.07
C ARG A 307 -8.60 26.45 24.92
N HIS A 308 -7.98 26.27 23.75
CA HIS A 308 -8.64 25.60 22.63
C HIS A 308 -9.05 24.17 22.98
N GLY A 309 -8.16 23.37 23.59
CA GLY A 309 -8.49 22.03 24.07
C GLY A 309 -9.68 22.01 25.05
N ALA A 310 -9.76 23.01 25.94
CA ALA A 310 -10.90 23.18 26.83
C ALA A 310 -12.18 23.60 26.10
N HIS A 311 -12.10 24.49 25.12
CA HIS A 311 -13.23 24.89 24.25
C HIS A 311 -13.77 23.70 23.45
N ARG A 312 -12.89 22.78 23.04
CA ARG A 312 -13.26 21.53 22.37
C ARG A 312 -13.85 20.48 23.33
N GLY A 313 -13.86 20.76 24.64
CA GLY A 313 -14.44 19.89 25.65
C GLY A 313 -13.56 18.71 26.06
N PHE A 314 -12.27 18.72 25.72
CA PHE A 314 -11.35 17.63 26.09
C PHE A 314 -11.07 17.59 27.57
N TYR A 315 -11.01 18.76 28.24
CA TYR A 315 -10.76 18.93 29.65
C TYR A 315 -11.26 20.32 30.13
N ARG A 316 -11.19 20.56 31.44
CA ARG A 316 -11.38 21.90 32.02
C ARG A 316 -10.04 22.58 32.22
N TRP A 317 -9.92 23.86 31.82
CA TRP A 317 -8.72 24.64 31.96
C TRP A 317 -9.02 26.03 32.58
N PRO A 318 -8.29 26.49 33.61
CA PRO A 318 -7.28 25.74 34.39
C PRO A 318 -7.90 24.61 35.21
N GLY A 319 -7.21 23.47 35.31
CA GLY A 319 -7.67 22.24 35.97
C GLY A 319 -6.65 21.67 36.96
N ARG A 320 -7.09 20.72 37.79
CA ARG A 320 -6.23 19.99 38.72
C ARG A 320 -5.90 18.59 38.18
N ALA A 321 -4.71 18.08 38.45
CA ALA A 321 -4.24 16.78 37.98
C ALA A 321 -5.21 15.63 38.34
N ALA A 322 -5.79 15.65 39.53
CA ALA A 322 -6.73 14.64 40.00
C ALA A 322 -8.04 14.58 39.17
N GLU A 323 -8.34 15.61 38.39
CA GLU A 323 -9.52 15.73 37.54
C GLU A 323 -9.24 15.23 36.09
N LEU A 324 -8.01 14.80 35.79
CA LEU A 324 -7.53 14.47 34.44
C LEU A 324 -6.91 13.07 34.36
N PRO A 325 -7.65 12.00 34.74
CA PRO A 325 -7.11 10.65 34.78
C PRO A 325 -6.62 10.15 33.41
N PHE A 326 -7.17 10.66 32.31
CA PHE A 326 -6.77 10.30 30.95
C PHE A 326 -5.30 10.64 30.64
N LEU A 327 -4.68 11.58 31.36
CA LEU A 327 -3.26 11.93 31.16
C LEU A 327 -2.32 10.73 31.37
N THR A 328 -2.74 9.71 32.12
CA THR A 328 -1.94 8.49 32.31
C THR A 328 -1.68 7.74 31.01
N GLU A 329 -2.59 7.83 30.02
CA GLU A 329 -2.43 7.20 28.71
C GLU A 329 -1.54 8.02 27.77
N TRP A 330 -1.38 9.31 28.05
CA TRP A 330 -0.67 10.26 27.20
C TRP A 330 0.67 10.70 27.74
N THR A 331 1.05 10.23 28.93
CA THR A 331 2.32 10.58 29.58
C THR A 331 2.98 9.36 30.19
N THR A 332 4.31 9.32 30.12
CA THR A 332 5.10 8.28 30.79
C THR A 332 5.08 8.46 32.30
N ALA A 333 5.43 7.43 33.07
CA ALA A 333 5.56 7.52 34.52
C ALA A 333 6.61 8.58 34.93
N GLY A 334 7.72 8.66 34.18
CA GLY A 334 8.77 9.65 34.39
C GLY A 334 8.30 11.08 34.12
N GLU A 335 7.49 11.29 33.10
CA GLU A 335 6.88 12.60 32.79
C GLU A 335 5.91 13.02 33.89
N ARG A 336 5.01 12.15 34.32
CA ARG A 336 4.07 12.47 35.42
C ARG A 336 4.73 12.88 36.72
N SER A 337 5.91 12.34 36.98
CA SER A 337 6.65 12.70 38.23
C SER A 337 7.38 14.05 38.15
N ARG A 338 7.68 14.54 36.92
CA ARG A 338 8.52 15.72 36.71
C ARG A 338 7.77 16.93 36.15
N LEU A 339 6.74 16.66 35.32
CA LEU A 339 6.03 17.71 34.59
C LEU A 339 4.84 18.24 35.40
N SER A 340 4.62 19.55 35.34
CA SER A 340 3.41 20.20 35.83
C SER A 340 2.19 19.74 35.02
N VAL A 341 0.98 19.94 35.56
CA VAL A 341 -0.27 19.63 34.85
C VAL A 341 -0.36 20.35 33.49
N ARG A 342 0.13 21.60 33.44
CA ARG A 342 0.20 22.39 32.22
C ARG A 342 1.04 21.67 31.14
N GLU A 343 2.23 21.22 31.51
CA GLU A 343 3.13 20.51 30.59
C GLU A 343 2.59 19.15 30.18
N GLN A 344 1.95 18.42 31.09
CA GLN A 344 1.28 17.14 30.74
C GLN A 344 0.13 17.35 29.75
N LEU A 345 -0.65 18.41 29.87
CA LEU A 345 -1.68 18.77 28.90
C LEU A 345 -1.08 19.17 27.54
N VAL A 346 0.07 19.84 27.53
CA VAL A 346 0.81 20.11 26.28
C VAL A 346 1.19 18.78 25.60
N ARG A 347 1.75 17.82 26.35
CA ARG A 347 2.02 16.48 25.81
C ARG A 347 0.78 15.82 25.23
N PHE A 348 -0.36 15.89 25.93
CA PHE A 348 -1.63 15.38 25.41
C PHE A 348 -2.03 16.05 24.10
N LEU A 349 -1.98 17.37 24.01
CA LEU A 349 -2.33 18.10 22.81
C LEU A 349 -1.43 17.74 21.63
N VAL A 350 -0.12 17.67 21.84
CA VAL A 350 0.87 17.33 20.79
C VAL A 350 0.71 15.88 20.33
N ARG A 351 0.65 14.95 21.27
CA ARG A 351 0.51 13.51 20.99
C ARG A 351 -0.86 13.16 20.40
N GLY A 352 -1.89 13.90 20.78
CA GLY A 352 -3.25 13.78 20.29
C GLY A 352 -3.50 14.46 18.93
N TYR A 353 -2.62 15.35 18.50
CA TYR A 353 -2.80 16.11 17.27
C TYR A 353 -2.71 15.21 16.03
N ARG A 354 -3.63 15.43 15.09
CA ARG A 354 -3.65 14.69 13.81
C ARG A 354 -3.66 15.69 12.66
N TRP A 355 -2.70 15.54 11.76
CA TRP A 355 -2.53 16.35 10.54
C TRP A 355 -3.57 16.05 9.46
N GLY A 356 -4.75 15.66 9.82
CA GLY A 356 -5.75 15.16 8.90
C GLY A 356 -5.78 13.62 8.87
N PRO A 357 -6.63 13.02 8.05
CA PRO A 357 -6.82 11.57 8.01
C PRO A 357 -5.69 10.91 7.23
N GLY A 358 -4.58 10.56 7.87
CA GLY A 358 -3.55 9.79 7.20
C GLY A 358 -2.24 9.58 7.93
N VAL A 359 -1.52 8.55 7.50
CA VAL A 359 -0.19 8.16 7.99
C VAL A 359 0.93 8.97 7.33
N LEU A 360 0.65 9.62 6.21
CA LEU A 360 1.64 10.42 5.47
C LEU A 360 1.61 11.88 5.93
N PRO A 361 2.77 12.53 5.99
CA PRO A 361 2.84 13.97 6.26
C PRO A 361 2.04 14.71 5.19
N ASP A 362 1.20 15.63 5.61
CA ASP A 362 0.51 16.52 4.69
C ASP A 362 1.48 17.54 4.07
N GLU A 363 1.03 18.27 3.06
CA GLU A 363 1.88 19.26 2.40
C GLU A 363 2.29 20.40 3.34
N ALA A 364 1.49 20.72 4.34
CA ALA A 364 1.84 21.74 5.32
C ALA A 364 2.99 21.30 6.24
N ALA A 365 3.00 20.03 6.64
CA ALA A 365 4.11 19.46 7.41
C ALA A 365 5.41 19.42 6.57
N LEU A 366 5.32 19.07 5.29
CA LEU A 366 6.48 19.12 4.38
C LEU A 366 6.97 20.55 4.12
N ALA A 367 6.05 21.50 3.90
CA ALA A 367 6.39 22.90 3.73
C ALA A 367 7.13 23.45 4.97
N TRP A 368 6.65 23.14 6.16
CA TRP A 368 7.35 23.48 7.39
C TRP A 368 8.74 22.80 7.49
N ALA A 369 8.82 21.50 7.19
CA ALA A 369 10.08 20.77 7.27
C ALA A 369 11.15 21.37 6.35
N ARG A 370 10.79 21.81 5.14
CA ARG A 370 11.68 22.49 4.18
C ARG A 370 12.27 23.80 4.72
N THR A 371 11.62 24.44 5.70
CA THR A 371 12.15 25.68 6.32
C THR A 371 13.11 25.39 7.47
N GLN A 372 13.24 24.15 7.92
CA GLN A 372 14.08 23.81 9.04
C GLN A 372 15.56 23.77 8.67
N PRO A 373 16.48 24.24 9.56
CA PRO A 373 17.92 24.21 9.29
C PRO A 373 18.48 22.82 8.98
N ALA A 374 17.89 21.77 9.59
CA ALA A 374 18.30 20.38 9.40
C ALA A 374 17.92 19.79 8.01
N TRP A 375 17.13 20.51 7.20
CA TRP A 375 16.59 19.96 5.94
C TRP A 375 17.64 19.53 4.92
N ALA A 376 18.68 20.36 4.72
CA ALA A 376 19.75 20.04 3.77
C ALA A 376 20.54 18.81 4.22
N ASN A 377 20.98 18.81 5.49
CA ASN A 377 21.73 17.71 6.07
C ASN A 377 20.93 16.40 6.11
N ALA A 378 19.60 16.47 6.27
CA ALA A 378 18.74 15.30 6.19
C ALA A 378 18.74 14.67 4.79
N GLY A 379 18.92 15.47 3.72
CA GLY A 379 19.12 14.99 2.38
C GLY A 379 20.41 14.18 2.23
N ASP A 380 21.53 14.75 2.66
CA ASP A 380 22.84 14.10 2.58
C ASP A 380 22.88 12.77 3.38
N LEU A 381 22.25 12.75 4.56
CA LEU A 381 22.14 11.54 5.36
C LEU A 381 21.25 10.47 4.70
N ASN A 382 20.14 10.89 4.07
CA ASN A 382 19.31 9.97 3.31
C ASN A 382 20.11 9.32 2.18
N ASP A 383 20.82 10.10 1.37
CA ASP A 383 21.57 9.59 0.22
C ASP A 383 22.67 8.63 0.67
N ARG A 384 23.39 8.95 1.74
CA ARG A 384 24.37 8.04 2.37
C ARG A 384 23.74 6.74 2.87
N ALA A 385 22.53 6.80 3.44
CA ALA A 385 21.84 5.61 3.89
C ALA A 385 21.49 4.67 2.73
N TRP A 386 21.07 5.22 1.59
CA TRP A 386 20.80 4.43 0.38
C TRP A 386 22.07 3.85 -0.23
N GLU A 387 23.16 4.59 -0.30
CA GLU A 387 24.46 4.05 -0.74
C GLU A 387 24.93 2.86 0.12
N ILE A 388 24.74 2.94 1.43
CA ILE A 388 25.07 1.85 2.34
C ILE A 388 24.15 0.64 2.11
N ASN A 389 22.85 0.87 1.92
CA ASN A 389 21.89 -0.18 1.62
C ASN A 389 22.29 -0.93 0.35
N ASP A 390 22.53 -0.20 -0.74
CA ASP A 390 22.93 -0.79 -2.04
C ASP A 390 24.22 -1.59 -1.92
N ARG A 391 25.24 -1.03 -1.26
CA ARG A 391 26.51 -1.72 -1.03
C ARG A 391 26.36 -3.01 -0.23
N ILE A 392 25.60 -2.99 0.87
CA ILE A 392 25.47 -4.14 1.76
C ILE A 392 24.60 -5.22 1.14
N THR A 393 23.50 -4.84 0.47
CA THR A 393 22.60 -5.80 -0.20
C THR A 393 23.30 -6.47 -1.40
N ALA A 394 24.11 -5.73 -2.15
CA ALA A 394 24.90 -6.29 -3.25
C ALA A 394 26.00 -7.31 -2.78
N GLN A 395 26.48 -7.19 -1.53
CA GLN A 395 27.50 -8.07 -0.97
C GLN A 395 26.94 -9.32 -0.27
N ARG A 396 25.62 -9.39 -0.05
CA ARG A 396 24.97 -10.46 0.72
C ARG A 396 23.76 -11.01 -0.02
N ASP A 397 23.94 -12.12 -0.69
CA ASP A 397 22.83 -12.81 -1.37
C ASP A 397 21.68 -13.08 -0.40
N GLY A 398 20.47 -12.73 -0.82
CA GLY A 398 19.24 -12.94 -0.04
C GLY A 398 18.96 -11.89 1.06
N LEU A 399 19.83 -10.90 1.26
CA LEU A 399 19.54 -9.81 2.19
C LEU A 399 18.59 -8.78 1.52
N SER A 400 17.42 -8.60 2.11
CA SER A 400 16.46 -7.57 1.73
C SER A 400 16.21 -6.63 2.90
N ILE A 401 16.13 -5.33 2.65
CA ILE A 401 15.73 -4.34 3.66
C ILE A 401 14.36 -4.70 4.27
N ALA A 402 13.43 -5.21 3.46
CA ALA A 402 12.12 -5.62 3.92
C ALA A 402 12.16 -6.81 4.91
N ALA A 403 13.16 -7.69 4.79
CA ALA A 403 13.33 -8.87 5.64
C ALA A 403 14.02 -8.57 6.98
N ILE A 404 14.47 -7.33 7.23
CA ILE A 404 15.05 -6.95 8.52
C ILE A 404 14.00 -7.12 9.62
N ASN A 405 14.38 -7.80 10.71
CA ASN A 405 13.51 -8.08 11.83
C ASN A 405 13.04 -6.78 12.50
N ASP A 406 11.75 -6.66 12.73
CA ASP A 406 11.10 -5.47 13.28
C ASP A 406 11.55 -5.15 14.71
N ASP A 407 11.83 -6.16 15.53
CA ASP A 407 12.35 -5.95 16.87
C ASP A 407 13.73 -5.30 16.88
N LEU A 408 14.60 -5.71 15.94
CA LEU A 408 15.92 -5.06 15.80
C LEU A 408 15.79 -3.59 15.39
N VAL A 409 14.82 -3.27 14.54
CA VAL A 409 14.54 -1.89 14.12
C VAL A 409 14.04 -1.08 15.32
N LEU A 410 13.12 -1.63 16.10
CA LEU A 410 12.58 -0.94 17.28
C LEU A 410 13.62 -0.76 18.39
N ASP A 411 14.52 -1.72 18.61
CA ASP A 411 15.62 -1.60 19.57
C ASP A 411 16.60 -0.49 19.16
N MET A 412 16.90 -0.43 17.87
CA MET A 412 17.71 0.65 17.32
C MET A 412 17.04 2.02 17.56
N VAL A 413 15.75 2.15 17.25
CA VAL A 413 15.02 3.41 17.43
C VAL A 413 14.95 3.80 18.90
N ALA A 414 14.64 2.84 19.79
CA ALA A 414 14.60 3.08 21.24
C ALA A 414 15.95 3.60 21.75
N THR A 415 17.05 3.02 21.26
CA THR A 415 18.41 3.47 21.59
C THR A 415 18.68 4.88 21.06
N CYS A 416 18.32 5.17 19.80
CA CYS A 416 18.52 6.49 19.18
C CYS A 416 17.71 7.60 19.86
N TRP A 417 16.54 7.27 20.39
CA TRP A 417 15.66 8.23 21.05
C TRP A 417 15.85 8.27 22.58
N GLU A 418 16.80 7.50 23.11
CA GLU A 418 17.06 7.39 24.55
C GLU A 418 15.78 7.07 25.35
N THR A 419 14.97 6.16 24.82
CA THR A 419 13.67 5.77 25.40
C THR A 419 13.59 4.26 25.62
N THR A 420 12.62 3.82 26.41
CA THR A 420 12.32 2.39 26.60
C THR A 420 11.40 1.88 25.49
N ARG A 421 11.32 0.55 25.31
CA ARG A 421 10.35 -0.06 24.40
C ARG A 421 8.90 0.23 24.81
N GLU A 422 8.64 0.35 26.10
CA GLU A 422 7.33 0.68 26.68
C GLU A 422 6.91 2.12 26.33
N ASP A 423 7.84 3.09 26.44
CA ASP A 423 7.59 4.50 26.20
C ASP A 423 7.72 4.89 24.71
N LEU A 424 8.26 4.00 23.85
CA LEU A 424 8.50 4.26 22.42
C LEU A 424 7.22 4.72 21.66
N PRO A 425 6.01 4.18 21.91
CA PRO A 425 4.79 4.67 21.27
C PRO A 425 4.53 6.16 21.54
N LEU A 426 4.77 6.64 22.76
CA LEU A 426 4.59 8.06 23.10
C LEU A 426 5.69 8.92 22.48
N ALA A 427 6.94 8.44 22.48
CA ALA A 427 8.05 9.13 21.82
C ALA A 427 7.85 9.25 20.31
N ALA A 428 7.17 8.27 19.68
CA ALA A 428 6.78 8.32 18.27
C ALA A 428 5.76 9.42 17.99
N LEU A 429 4.81 9.60 18.88
CA LEU A 429 3.81 10.68 18.78
C LEU A 429 4.46 12.06 18.94
N ASP A 430 5.47 12.23 19.81
CA ASP A 430 6.25 13.46 19.94
C ASP A 430 7.03 13.82 18.67
N ARG A 431 7.14 12.89 17.73
CA ARG A 431 7.81 13.05 16.43
C ARG A 431 6.84 13.00 15.24
N GLY A 432 5.53 12.94 15.49
CA GLY A 432 4.50 12.87 14.47
C GLY A 432 4.51 11.58 13.63
N LEU A 433 5.05 10.49 14.18
CA LEU A 433 5.13 9.19 13.47
C LEU A 433 3.91 8.30 13.71
N GLY A 434 3.11 8.57 14.74
CA GLY A 434 1.89 7.81 15.01
C GLY A 434 2.15 6.45 15.64
N ALA A 435 1.59 5.39 15.07
CA ALA A 435 1.68 4.04 15.62
C ALA A 435 3.07 3.38 15.44
N VAL A 436 3.36 2.34 16.22
CA VAL A 436 4.63 1.59 16.18
C VAL A 436 4.94 1.05 14.79
N ASP A 437 3.94 0.54 14.06
CA ASP A 437 4.11 0.08 12.68
C ASP A 437 4.61 1.18 11.74
N SER A 438 4.19 2.42 11.97
CA SER A 438 4.68 3.58 11.23
C SER A 438 6.14 3.90 11.56
N VAL A 439 6.57 3.69 12.79
CA VAL A 439 7.98 3.81 13.21
C VAL A 439 8.82 2.76 12.49
N ILE A 440 8.37 1.50 12.49
CA ILE A 440 9.06 0.40 11.80
C ILE A 440 9.22 0.74 10.32
N ALA A 441 8.12 1.09 9.65
CA ALA A 441 8.13 1.43 8.24
C ALA A 441 9.05 2.62 7.90
N ALA A 442 9.09 3.64 8.79
CA ALA A 442 9.95 4.79 8.62
C ALA A 442 11.44 4.47 8.88
N ALA A 443 11.74 3.63 9.86
CA ALA A 443 13.10 3.39 10.34
C ALA A 443 13.82 2.23 9.63
N LYS A 444 13.07 1.23 9.14
CA LYS A 444 13.63 0.04 8.47
C LYS A 444 14.62 0.37 7.33
N PRO A 445 14.36 1.35 6.43
CA PRO A 445 15.30 1.74 5.39
C PRO A 445 16.64 2.29 5.92
N TYR A 446 16.68 2.77 7.16
CA TYR A 446 17.87 3.35 7.77
C TYR A 446 18.61 2.40 8.71
N TYR A 447 18.12 1.17 8.91
CA TYR A 447 18.70 0.20 9.84
C TYR A 447 20.17 -0.11 9.52
N LEU A 448 20.51 -0.37 8.24
CA LEU A 448 21.86 -0.68 7.84
C LEU A 448 22.80 0.53 7.98
N PHE A 449 22.29 1.74 7.77
CA PHE A 449 23.03 2.96 8.02
C PHE A 449 23.46 3.08 9.48
N PHE A 450 22.56 2.83 10.44
CA PHE A 450 22.88 2.84 11.86
C PHE A 450 23.85 1.72 12.25
N ARG A 451 23.72 0.57 11.61
CA ARG A 451 24.55 -0.62 11.94
C ARG A 451 25.94 -0.58 11.32
N TYR A 452 26.12 0.00 10.17
CA TYR A 452 27.35 -0.05 9.36
C TYR A 452 27.86 1.33 8.90
N GLY A 453 27.17 2.40 9.24
CA GLY A 453 27.59 3.77 8.95
C GLY A 453 28.54 4.32 10.01
N ASP A 454 29.24 5.41 9.70
CA ASP A 454 30.30 6.01 10.52
C ASP A 454 29.78 6.85 11.71
N GLY A 455 28.59 6.55 12.23
CA GLY A 455 28.08 7.10 13.49
C GLY A 455 27.85 8.63 13.54
N THR A 456 27.71 9.30 12.39
CA THR A 456 27.43 10.74 12.34
C THR A 456 25.97 11.03 12.66
N SER A 457 25.70 11.45 13.91
CA SER A 457 24.40 12.03 14.30
C SER A 457 24.18 13.38 13.62
N LEU A 458 22.93 13.77 13.39
CA LEU A 458 22.52 15.15 13.13
C LEU A 458 22.90 15.98 14.39
N ARG A 459 24.08 16.54 14.43
CA ARG A 459 24.43 17.53 15.42
C ARG A 459 23.90 18.87 14.95
N SER A 460 23.10 19.53 15.78
CA SER A 460 22.93 20.97 15.68
C SER A 460 24.29 21.62 15.91
N ASP A 461 24.61 22.70 15.21
CA ASP A 461 25.83 23.51 15.39
C ASP A 461 26.00 24.12 16.82
N ASP A 462 25.10 23.82 17.72
CA ASP A 462 25.14 24.23 19.12
C ASP A 462 25.79 23.11 19.98
N GLY A 463 27.07 23.09 20.00
CA GLY A 463 28.10 22.46 20.82
C GLY A 463 27.77 21.64 22.06
N THR A 464 26.76 20.74 22.07
CA THR A 464 26.48 19.85 23.19
C THR A 464 26.64 18.38 22.81
N HIS A 465 27.33 17.65 23.67
CA HIS A 465 27.84 16.29 23.50
C HIS A 465 26.81 15.25 23.08
N GLY A 466 27.09 14.55 22.00
CA GLY A 466 26.39 13.34 21.59
C GLY A 466 27.10 12.07 22.06
N ALA A 467 26.32 11.09 22.46
CA ALA A 467 26.79 9.80 22.91
C ALA A 467 27.40 8.97 21.78
N HIS A 468 28.62 8.47 22.00
CA HIS A 468 29.26 7.48 21.15
C HIS A 468 28.61 6.10 21.37
N LEU A 469 28.06 5.50 20.33
CA LEU A 469 27.78 4.07 20.30
C LEU A 469 29.13 3.34 20.02
N SER A 470 29.75 2.83 21.08
CA SER A 470 30.93 1.98 20.96
C SER A 470 30.53 0.59 20.45
N HIS A 471 31.24 0.11 19.42
CA HIS A 471 31.12 -1.24 18.91
C HIS A 471 31.27 -2.31 20.01
N ARG A 472 30.29 -3.20 20.11
CA ARG A 472 30.49 -4.59 20.55
C ARG A 472 29.74 -5.52 19.58
#